data_33f7d5e50c7e9876c55a572b42fb9710
#
_entry.id   33f7d5e50c7e9876c55a572b42fb9710
#
_cell.length_a   1.000
_cell.length_b   1.000
_cell.length_c   1.000
_cell.angle_alpha   90.00
_cell.angle_beta   90.00
_cell.angle_gamma   90.00
#
_symmetry.space_group_name_H-M   'P 1'
#
loop_
_entity.id
_entity.type
_entity.pdbx_description
1 polymer ?
#
loop_
_entity_poly.entity_id
_entity_poly.type
_entity_poly.pdbx_seq_one_letter_code
_entity_poly.pdbx_strand_id
1 'polypeptide(L)'
;MAHRPFAKADPFLQVIVLFLLSFMGIAVFMFMANGLINAVWGVSFFSDPTAIQDYENPHIVQVNRVLLMFQHLGMFVVPAIVFAALVSTNWRKYLGFLPIKTVFAVGTVFVMLASLPAINALSWLNMQMQFPDFMSGIEDVFGGMEEGAAELTKAITHTDSVWIFIFNIIVVAMLPAIGEEMIFRGALMPILIKWTGKKHTGVWVSAALFSAMHMQFYGFLPRMMLGALLGYLFLWSRSLWSPIFAHFTNNALAVFLLFMISRGDISEDLDTFTPGTSDIVLLVFSVIAVSGILYALYRIKSNEVLPSLIPVEEEDTPHTEEERLN
;
A
#
# COMPACT_ATOMS: atom_id res chain seq x y z
N MET A 1 32.34 11.66 7.87
CA MET A 1 30.97 11.31 8.30
C MET A 1 30.00 11.76 7.22
N ALA A 2 29.14 10.91 6.71
CA ALA A 2 28.15 11.29 5.70
C ALA A 2 27.17 12.31 6.34
N HIS A 3 27.01 13.46 5.72
CA HIS A 3 26.13 14.51 6.19
C HIS A 3 24.67 14.06 6.02
N ARG A 4 23.91 13.98 7.13
CA ARG A 4 22.48 13.59 7.14
C ARG A 4 21.66 14.80 7.56
N PRO A 5 21.22 15.61 6.58
CA PRO A 5 20.66 16.92 6.88
C PRO A 5 19.34 16.86 7.66
N PHE A 6 18.59 15.74 7.59
CA PHE A 6 17.28 15.63 8.21
C PHE A 6 17.21 14.63 9.38
N ALA A 7 18.35 14.05 9.83
CA ALA A 7 18.37 13.07 10.92
C ALA A 7 17.81 13.63 12.24
N LYS A 8 18.15 14.90 12.56
CA LYS A 8 17.68 15.61 13.76
C LYS A 8 16.57 16.63 13.46
N ALA A 9 15.99 16.60 12.26
CA ALA A 9 14.92 17.52 11.88
C ALA A 9 13.65 17.26 12.70
N ASP A 10 12.88 18.33 12.92
CA ASP A 10 11.55 18.22 13.52
C ASP A 10 10.66 17.26 12.71
N PRO A 11 9.83 16.43 13.37
CA PRO A 11 8.94 15.48 12.67
C PRO A 11 8.04 16.11 11.62
N PHE A 12 7.53 17.32 11.85
CA PHE A 12 6.72 18.05 10.88
C PHE A 12 7.52 18.36 9.61
N LEU A 13 8.77 18.82 9.77
CA LEU A 13 9.65 19.04 8.61
C LEU A 13 9.97 17.74 7.87
N GLN A 14 10.16 16.62 8.60
CA GLN A 14 10.36 15.30 7.97
C GLN A 14 9.16 14.87 7.14
N VAL A 15 7.92 15.12 7.59
CA VAL A 15 6.69 14.88 6.83
C VAL A 15 6.68 15.72 5.56
N ILE A 16 6.97 17.04 5.65
CA ILE A 16 7.02 17.92 4.47
C ILE A 16 8.05 17.43 3.46
N VAL A 17 9.26 17.08 3.91
CA VAL A 17 10.32 16.57 3.02
C VAL A 17 9.90 15.28 2.34
N LEU A 18 9.27 14.34 3.07
CA LEU A 18 8.78 13.09 2.49
C LEU A 18 7.76 13.34 1.39
N PHE A 19 6.76 14.21 1.63
CA PHE A 19 5.75 14.56 0.63
C PHE A 19 6.35 15.30 -0.57
N LEU A 20 7.25 16.26 -0.35
CA LEU A 20 7.94 16.97 -1.45
C LEU A 20 8.74 16.01 -2.32
N LEU A 21 9.45 15.05 -1.73
CA LEU A 21 10.17 14.00 -2.48
C LEU A 21 9.22 13.14 -3.29
N SER A 22 8.04 12.78 -2.75
CA SER A 22 7.02 12.01 -3.49
C SER A 22 6.45 12.83 -4.67
N PHE A 23 6.13 14.11 -4.47
CA PHE A 23 5.66 14.99 -5.55
C PHE A 23 6.73 15.23 -6.63
N MET A 24 7.97 15.48 -6.23
CA MET A 24 9.08 15.62 -7.19
C MET A 24 9.34 14.30 -7.93
N GLY A 25 9.31 13.19 -7.20
CA GLY A 25 9.52 11.86 -7.76
C GLY A 25 8.47 11.53 -8.81
N ILE A 26 7.18 11.69 -8.51
CA ILE A 26 6.13 11.42 -9.50
C ILE A 26 6.27 12.33 -10.72
N ALA A 27 6.57 13.63 -10.55
CA ALA A 27 6.75 14.56 -11.67
C ALA A 27 7.89 14.11 -12.59
N VAL A 28 9.05 13.76 -12.04
CA VAL A 28 10.22 13.28 -12.81
C VAL A 28 9.90 11.97 -13.51
N PHE A 29 9.32 11.00 -12.82
CA PHE A 29 9.02 9.69 -13.39
C PHE A 29 7.92 9.75 -14.45
N MET A 30 6.90 10.59 -14.29
CA MET A 30 5.89 10.80 -15.32
C MET A 30 6.47 11.49 -16.56
N PHE A 31 7.40 12.42 -16.39
CA PHE A 31 8.13 13.00 -17.51
C PHE A 31 8.96 11.96 -18.27
N MET A 32 9.67 11.09 -17.55
CA MET A 32 10.41 9.97 -18.15
C MET A 32 9.49 8.97 -18.85
N ALA A 33 8.34 8.64 -18.23
CA ALA A 33 7.32 7.76 -18.80
C ALA A 33 6.77 8.32 -20.11
N ASN A 34 6.42 9.62 -20.15
CA ASN A 34 5.94 10.25 -21.35
C ASN A 34 6.97 10.20 -22.49
N GLY A 35 8.25 10.44 -22.17
CA GLY A 35 9.33 10.34 -23.16
C GLY A 35 9.48 8.91 -23.72
N LEU A 36 9.47 7.90 -22.86
CA LEU A 36 9.53 6.49 -23.26
C LEU A 36 8.31 6.08 -24.10
N ILE A 37 7.11 6.41 -23.62
CA ILE A 37 5.84 6.05 -24.27
C ILE A 37 5.74 6.72 -25.65
N ASN A 38 6.14 8.00 -25.74
CA ASN A 38 6.17 8.69 -27.03
C ASN A 38 7.17 8.05 -28.00
N ALA A 39 8.34 7.64 -27.52
CA ALA A 39 9.34 7.00 -28.34
C ALA A 39 8.94 5.60 -28.85
N VAL A 40 8.17 4.84 -28.05
CA VAL A 40 7.81 3.44 -28.37
C VAL A 40 6.47 3.35 -29.09
N TRP A 41 5.46 4.13 -28.65
CA TRP A 41 4.08 4.04 -29.14
C TRP A 41 3.59 5.29 -29.88
N GLY A 42 4.39 6.37 -29.94
CA GLY A 42 3.99 7.65 -30.56
C GLY A 42 2.90 8.39 -29.77
N VAL A 43 2.66 8.02 -28.51
CA VAL A 43 1.64 8.59 -27.63
C VAL A 43 2.29 9.57 -26.66
N SER A 44 1.73 10.79 -26.53
CA SER A 44 2.17 11.76 -25.54
C SER A 44 0.96 12.27 -24.74
N PHE A 45 0.83 11.83 -23.51
CA PHE A 45 -0.26 12.25 -22.63
C PHE A 45 -0.09 13.65 -22.05
N PHE A 46 1.08 14.30 -22.23
CA PHE A 46 1.25 15.71 -21.91
C PHE A 46 0.67 16.63 -22.99
N SER A 47 0.71 16.20 -24.26
CA SER A 47 0.09 16.96 -25.36
C SER A 47 -1.39 16.63 -25.54
N ASP A 48 -1.78 15.38 -25.25
CA ASP A 48 -3.16 14.91 -25.29
C ASP A 48 -3.44 13.94 -24.15
N PRO A 49 -4.00 14.43 -23.02
CA PRO A 49 -4.35 13.58 -21.88
C PRO A 49 -5.39 12.50 -22.19
N THR A 50 -6.20 12.68 -23.24
CA THR A 50 -7.23 11.70 -23.62
C THR A 50 -6.65 10.50 -24.39
N ALA A 51 -5.43 10.64 -24.93
CA ALA A 51 -4.76 9.60 -25.70
C ALA A 51 -4.48 8.31 -24.90
N ILE A 52 -4.59 8.35 -23.57
CA ILE A 52 -4.39 7.18 -22.68
C ILE A 52 -5.70 6.60 -22.12
N GLN A 53 -6.87 7.09 -22.59
CA GLN A 53 -8.19 6.70 -22.05
C GLN A 53 -8.95 5.69 -22.91
N ASP A 54 -8.41 5.34 -24.09
CA ASP A 54 -9.00 4.32 -24.96
C ASP A 54 -8.63 2.91 -24.49
N TYR A 55 -9.37 2.42 -23.50
CA TYR A 55 -9.10 1.10 -22.89
C TYR A 55 -9.51 -0.09 -23.76
N GLU A 56 -10.20 0.14 -24.89
CA GLU A 56 -10.47 -0.91 -25.90
C GLU A 56 -9.24 -1.20 -26.77
N ASN A 57 -8.31 -0.24 -26.84
CA ASN A 57 -7.07 -0.37 -27.60
C ASN A 57 -5.98 -1.10 -26.79
N PRO A 58 -5.54 -2.31 -27.17
CA PRO A 58 -4.53 -3.07 -26.44
C PRO A 58 -3.20 -2.34 -26.27
N HIS A 59 -2.83 -1.46 -27.20
CA HIS A 59 -1.60 -0.65 -27.09
C HIS A 59 -1.72 0.38 -25.98
N ILE A 60 -2.90 1.02 -25.84
CA ILE A 60 -3.16 2.00 -24.78
C ILE A 60 -3.23 1.32 -23.41
N VAL A 61 -3.77 0.11 -23.33
CA VAL A 61 -3.72 -0.71 -22.10
C VAL A 61 -2.26 -1.01 -21.68
N GLN A 62 -1.36 -1.32 -22.62
CA GLN A 62 0.07 -1.49 -22.33
C GLN A 62 0.73 -0.18 -21.87
N VAL A 63 0.40 0.94 -22.51
CA VAL A 63 0.83 2.28 -22.08
C VAL A 63 0.44 2.53 -20.63
N ASN A 64 -0.80 2.24 -20.26
CA ASN A 64 -1.29 2.42 -18.88
C ASN A 64 -0.56 1.52 -17.86
N ARG A 65 -0.21 0.28 -18.22
CA ARG A 65 0.64 -0.58 -17.36
C ARG A 65 2.02 0.03 -17.11
N VAL A 66 2.64 0.59 -18.14
CA VAL A 66 3.93 1.29 -18.03
C VAL A 66 3.78 2.55 -17.17
N LEU A 67 2.74 3.35 -17.38
CA LEU A 67 2.44 4.53 -16.56
C LEU A 67 2.30 4.17 -15.09
N LEU A 68 1.53 3.14 -14.76
CA LEU A 68 1.33 2.66 -13.39
C LEU A 68 2.65 2.26 -12.74
N MET A 69 3.54 1.57 -13.47
CA MET A 69 4.87 1.22 -12.98
C MET A 69 5.71 2.46 -12.65
N PHE A 70 5.78 3.43 -13.57
CA PHE A 70 6.53 4.67 -13.36
C PHE A 70 5.93 5.50 -12.23
N GLN A 71 4.61 5.56 -12.12
CA GLN A 71 3.91 6.23 -11.02
C GLN A 71 4.32 5.66 -9.66
N HIS A 72 4.30 4.34 -9.49
CA HIS A 72 4.66 3.71 -8.22
C HIS A 72 6.15 3.89 -7.89
N LEU A 73 7.03 3.76 -8.87
CA LEU A 73 8.47 4.02 -8.67
C LEU A 73 8.71 5.47 -8.24
N GLY A 74 8.09 6.42 -8.94
CA GLY A 74 8.29 7.85 -8.71
C GLY A 74 7.62 8.38 -7.44
N MET A 75 6.44 7.87 -7.08
CA MET A 75 5.67 8.36 -5.95
C MET A 75 6.06 7.68 -4.63
N PHE A 76 6.46 6.40 -4.65
CA PHE A 76 6.65 5.60 -3.45
C PHE A 76 8.06 5.05 -3.27
N VAL A 77 8.58 4.28 -4.24
CA VAL A 77 9.82 3.52 -4.04
C VAL A 77 11.02 4.44 -3.92
N VAL A 78 11.24 5.29 -4.93
CA VAL A 78 12.42 6.16 -4.97
C VAL A 78 12.38 7.22 -3.87
N PRO A 79 11.26 7.94 -3.63
CA PRO A 79 11.17 8.89 -2.54
C PRO A 79 11.42 8.30 -1.15
N ALA A 80 10.91 7.08 -0.88
CA ALA A 80 11.16 6.41 0.39
C ALA A 80 12.65 6.11 0.61
N ILE A 81 13.34 5.62 -0.43
CA ILE A 81 14.80 5.33 -0.37
C ILE A 81 15.58 6.63 -0.17
N VAL A 82 15.28 7.66 -0.96
CA VAL A 82 15.95 8.97 -0.86
C VAL A 82 15.72 9.58 0.51
N PHE A 83 14.48 9.61 1.00
CA PHE A 83 14.17 10.12 2.33
C PHE A 83 14.94 9.36 3.42
N ALA A 84 14.89 8.03 3.40
CA ALA A 84 15.61 7.21 4.38
C ALA A 84 17.13 7.45 4.35
N ALA A 85 17.72 7.65 3.16
CA ALA A 85 19.15 7.98 3.01
C ALA A 85 19.49 9.39 3.52
N LEU A 86 18.56 10.34 3.49
CA LEU A 86 18.73 11.69 4.04
C LEU A 86 18.64 11.70 5.58
N VAL A 87 18.02 10.68 6.18
CA VAL A 87 17.79 10.60 7.64
C VAL A 87 18.74 9.60 8.31
N SER A 88 19.13 8.49 7.65
CA SER A 88 19.91 7.40 8.25
C SER A 88 21.08 6.96 7.33
N THR A 89 22.13 6.37 7.92
CA THR A 89 23.26 5.74 7.16
C THR A 89 22.80 4.48 6.45
N ASN A 90 21.81 3.79 6.99
CA ASN A 90 21.32 2.52 6.49
C ASN A 90 19.82 2.63 6.18
N TRP A 91 19.50 3.04 4.96
CA TRP A 91 18.12 3.20 4.51
C TRP A 91 17.28 1.92 4.63
N ARG A 92 17.89 0.74 4.44
CA ARG A 92 17.19 -0.56 4.57
C ARG A 92 16.77 -0.80 6.02
N LYS A 93 17.70 -0.60 6.95
CA LYS A 93 17.42 -0.74 8.38
C LYS A 93 16.40 0.31 8.84
N TYR A 94 16.57 1.58 8.40
CA TYR A 94 15.65 2.66 8.72
C TYR A 94 14.21 2.33 8.31
N LEU A 95 13.99 1.90 7.05
CA LEU A 95 12.66 1.53 6.55
C LEU A 95 12.12 0.22 7.16
N GLY A 96 12.94 -0.54 7.90
CA GLY A 96 12.52 -1.77 8.54
C GLY A 96 12.66 -3.01 7.66
N PHE A 97 13.53 -3.02 6.64
CA PHE A 97 13.89 -4.24 5.91
C PHE A 97 14.77 -5.17 6.78
N LEU A 98 14.19 -5.63 7.88
CA LEU A 98 14.80 -6.56 8.82
C LEU A 98 14.33 -7.99 8.55
N PRO A 99 15.12 -9.01 8.96
CA PRO A 99 14.68 -10.40 8.90
C PRO A 99 13.32 -10.60 9.59
N ILE A 100 12.44 -11.35 8.96
CA ILE A 100 11.12 -11.68 9.50
C ILE A 100 11.12 -13.10 10.07
N LYS A 101 10.50 -13.30 11.24
CA LYS A 101 10.26 -14.66 11.75
C LYS A 101 9.23 -15.36 10.86
N THR A 102 9.49 -16.62 10.50
CA THR A 102 8.61 -17.42 9.62
C THR A 102 7.16 -17.42 10.08
N VAL A 103 6.92 -17.48 11.39
CA VAL A 103 5.55 -17.42 11.96
C VAL A 103 4.83 -16.11 11.63
N PHE A 104 5.53 -14.97 11.56
CA PHE A 104 4.95 -13.72 11.10
C PHE A 104 4.71 -13.74 9.59
N ALA A 105 5.65 -14.23 8.78
CA ALA A 105 5.49 -14.30 7.33
C ALA A 105 4.25 -15.15 6.95
N VAL A 106 4.13 -16.33 7.56
CA VAL A 106 2.99 -17.24 7.34
C VAL A 106 1.70 -16.65 7.92
N GLY A 107 1.75 -16.17 9.17
CA GLY A 107 0.58 -15.60 9.86
C GLY A 107 -0.02 -14.39 9.16
N THR A 108 0.79 -13.53 8.53
CA THR A 108 0.31 -12.37 7.76
C THR A 108 -0.44 -12.77 6.49
N VAL A 109 0.01 -13.81 5.78
CA VAL A 109 -0.71 -14.37 4.63
C VAL A 109 -2.06 -14.93 5.08
N PHE A 110 -2.07 -15.74 6.14
CA PHE A 110 -3.32 -16.33 6.65
C PHE A 110 -4.29 -15.27 7.19
N VAL A 111 -3.81 -14.22 7.87
CA VAL A 111 -4.68 -13.14 8.34
C VAL A 111 -5.34 -12.41 7.18
N MET A 112 -4.62 -12.20 6.07
CA MET A 112 -5.19 -11.58 4.87
C MET A 112 -6.25 -12.44 4.23
N LEU A 113 -5.98 -13.74 4.01
CA LEU A 113 -6.96 -14.66 3.43
C LEU A 113 -8.20 -14.78 4.32
N ALA A 114 -8.02 -14.85 5.64
CA ALA A 114 -9.13 -14.92 6.59
C ALA A 114 -9.94 -13.62 6.66
N SER A 115 -9.35 -12.47 6.32
CA SER A 115 -10.03 -11.15 6.41
C SER A 115 -10.93 -10.83 5.23
N LEU A 116 -10.91 -11.60 4.14
CA LEU A 116 -11.68 -11.29 2.93
C LEU A 116 -13.18 -11.10 3.18
N PRO A 117 -13.91 -11.99 3.89
CA PRO A 117 -15.33 -11.77 4.17
C PRO A 117 -15.57 -10.50 4.99
N ALA A 118 -14.66 -10.16 5.92
CA ALA A 118 -14.75 -8.93 6.71
C ALA A 118 -14.46 -7.68 5.86
N ILE A 119 -13.51 -7.75 4.93
CA ILE A 119 -13.22 -6.66 3.99
C ILE A 119 -14.42 -6.42 3.08
N ASN A 120 -15.02 -7.48 2.51
CA ASN A 120 -16.20 -7.38 1.65
C ASN A 120 -17.41 -6.79 2.40
N ALA A 121 -17.63 -7.21 3.65
CA ALA A 121 -18.68 -6.63 4.49
C ALA A 121 -18.43 -5.14 4.79
N LEU A 122 -17.17 -4.74 5.05
CA LEU A 122 -16.80 -3.33 5.24
C LEU A 122 -16.97 -2.52 3.95
N SER A 123 -16.64 -3.10 2.79
CA SER A 123 -16.86 -2.48 1.48
C SER A 123 -18.35 -2.24 1.23
N TRP A 124 -19.18 -3.27 1.46
CA TRP A 124 -20.63 -3.13 1.37
C TRP A 124 -21.16 -2.04 2.31
N LEU A 125 -20.70 -2.01 3.56
CA LEU A 125 -21.09 -0.98 4.53
C LEU A 125 -20.67 0.42 4.06
N ASN A 126 -19.48 0.57 3.52
CA ASN A 126 -18.97 1.85 3.01
C ASN A 126 -19.80 2.33 1.80
N MET A 127 -20.24 1.43 0.93
CA MET A 127 -21.10 1.75 -0.22
C MET A 127 -22.51 2.21 0.19
N GLN A 128 -22.98 1.92 1.42
CA GLN A 128 -24.23 2.45 1.95
C GLN A 128 -24.11 3.90 2.48
N MET A 129 -22.87 4.41 2.61
CA MET A 129 -22.63 5.77 3.07
C MET A 129 -22.93 6.74 1.93
N GLN A 130 -23.74 7.75 2.21
CA GLN A 130 -24.10 8.81 1.26
C GLN A 130 -23.56 10.15 1.76
N PHE A 131 -23.17 11.00 0.85
CA PHE A 131 -22.88 12.38 1.20
C PHE A 131 -24.18 13.15 1.51
N PRO A 132 -24.13 14.12 2.43
CA PRO A 132 -25.26 15.05 2.60
C PRO A 132 -25.53 15.82 1.30
N ASP A 133 -26.80 16.17 1.03
CA ASP A 133 -27.22 16.83 -0.22
C ASP A 133 -26.40 18.08 -0.58
N PHE A 134 -25.93 18.83 0.44
CA PHE A 134 -25.10 20.02 0.20
C PHE A 134 -23.67 19.69 -0.29
N MET A 135 -23.27 18.44 -0.29
CA MET A 135 -21.98 17.94 -0.77
C MET A 135 -22.08 17.12 -2.06
N SER A 136 -23.23 17.11 -2.74
CA SER A 136 -23.45 16.32 -3.96
C SER A 136 -22.38 16.56 -5.04
N GLY A 137 -21.92 17.80 -5.22
CA GLY A 137 -20.83 18.09 -6.17
C GLY A 137 -19.48 17.45 -5.80
N ILE A 138 -19.24 17.19 -4.51
CA ILE A 138 -18.06 16.44 -4.06
C ILE A 138 -18.27 14.95 -4.32
N GLU A 139 -19.48 14.44 -4.09
CA GLU A 139 -19.86 13.05 -4.38
C GLU A 139 -19.68 12.73 -5.87
N ASP A 140 -20.14 13.60 -6.78
CA ASP A 140 -19.95 13.44 -8.22
C ASP A 140 -18.47 13.35 -8.62
N VAL A 141 -17.61 14.19 -8.02
CA VAL A 141 -16.16 14.16 -8.29
C VAL A 141 -15.54 12.84 -7.82
N PHE A 142 -15.83 12.40 -6.58
CA PHE A 142 -15.29 11.14 -6.07
C PHE A 142 -15.85 9.93 -6.81
N GLY A 143 -17.14 9.94 -7.17
CA GLY A 143 -17.78 8.91 -7.98
C GLY A 143 -17.10 8.74 -9.34
N GLY A 144 -16.86 9.85 -10.05
CA GLY A 144 -16.16 9.82 -11.33
C GLY A 144 -14.70 9.33 -11.22
N MET A 145 -13.99 9.71 -10.14
CA MET A 145 -12.63 9.19 -9.90
C MET A 145 -12.62 7.69 -9.59
N GLU A 146 -13.62 7.20 -8.85
CA GLU A 146 -13.76 5.79 -8.50
C GLU A 146 -14.13 4.93 -9.72
N GLU A 147 -15.06 5.42 -10.56
CA GLU A 147 -15.43 4.78 -11.82
C GLU A 147 -14.24 4.68 -12.77
N GLY A 148 -13.53 5.78 -13.00
CA GLY A 148 -12.33 5.78 -13.83
C GLY A 148 -11.22 4.85 -13.32
N ALA A 149 -11.03 4.77 -12.00
CA ALA A 149 -10.08 3.82 -11.40
C ALA A 149 -10.52 2.35 -11.58
N ALA A 150 -11.82 2.07 -11.48
CA ALA A 150 -12.39 0.73 -11.71
C ALA A 150 -12.25 0.31 -13.18
N GLU A 151 -12.57 1.21 -14.13
CA GLU A 151 -12.40 0.96 -15.57
C GLU A 151 -10.95 0.68 -15.93
N LEU A 152 -10.02 1.52 -15.45
CA LEU A 152 -8.59 1.33 -15.66
C LEU A 152 -8.11 -0.02 -15.09
N THR A 153 -8.54 -0.36 -13.87
CA THR A 153 -8.17 -1.62 -13.21
C THR A 153 -8.69 -2.81 -14.03
N LYS A 154 -9.96 -2.76 -14.46
CA LYS A 154 -10.56 -3.80 -15.31
C LYS A 154 -9.78 -3.94 -16.62
N ALA A 155 -9.47 -2.84 -17.30
CA ALA A 155 -8.73 -2.86 -18.57
C ALA A 155 -7.32 -3.45 -18.42
N ILE A 156 -6.57 -3.04 -17.38
CA ILE A 156 -5.21 -3.53 -17.12
C ILE A 156 -5.22 -5.03 -16.79
N THR A 157 -6.19 -5.49 -15.97
CA THR A 157 -6.21 -6.86 -15.44
C THR A 157 -6.91 -7.85 -16.37
N HIS A 158 -7.80 -7.37 -17.24
CA HIS A 158 -8.50 -8.24 -18.18
C HIS A 158 -7.52 -8.85 -19.19
N THR A 159 -7.34 -10.17 -19.11
CA THR A 159 -6.44 -10.94 -20.00
C THR A 159 -6.67 -12.45 -19.85
N ASP A 160 -6.44 -13.18 -20.91
CA ASP A 160 -6.33 -14.64 -20.94
C ASP A 160 -4.87 -15.13 -20.99
N SER A 161 -3.92 -14.20 -21.19
CA SER A 161 -2.50 -14.46 -21.28
C SER A 161 -1.85 -14.60 -19.90
N VAL A 162 -1.24 -15.76 -19.63
CA VAL A 162 -0.47 -16.01 -18.40
C VAL A 162 0.71 -15.06 -18.26
N TRP A 163 1.34 -14.62 -19.36
CA TRP A 163 2.47 -13.69 -19.32
C TRP A 163 2.03 -12.30 -18.89
N ILE A 164 0.89 -11.83 -19.41
CA ILE A 164 0.30 -10.54 -18.99
C ILE A 164 -0.16 -10.63 -17.53
N PHE A 165 -0.75 -11.76 -17.12
CA PHE A 165 -1.11 -11.98 -15.72
C PHE A 165 0.12 -11.89 -14.80
N ILE A 166 1.24 -12.55 -15.13
CA ILE A 166 2.49 -12.44 -14.35
C ILE A 166 2.98 -10.99 -14.30
N PHE A 167 2.92 -10.26 -15.41
CA PHE A 167 3.28 -8.85 -15.47
C PHE A 167 2.36 -7.99 -14.58
N ASN A 168 1.05 -8.26 -14.58
CA ASN A 168 0.08 -7.59 -13.71
C ASN A 168 0.34 -7.91 -12.22
N ILE A 169 0.72 -9.12 -11.85
CA ILE A 169 1.16 -9.45 -10.48
C ILE A 169 2.34 -8.56 -10.05
N ILE A 170 3.28 -8.31 -10.95
CA ILE A 170 4.43 -7.44 -10.64
C ILE A 170 3.99 -5.98 -10.50
N VAL A 171 3.21 -5.46 -11.44
CA VAL A 171 2.89 -4.02 -11.53
C VAL A 171 1.75 -3.62 -10.60
N VAL A 172 0.71 -4.47 -10.46
CA VAL A 172 -0.52 -4.14 -9.71
C VAL A 172 -0.48 -4.69 -8.28
N ALA A 173 0.29 -5.77 -8.02
CA ALA A 173 0.34 -6.35 -6.68
C ALA A 173 1.68 -6.13 -5.97
N MET A 174 2.80 -6.53 -6.58
CA MET A 174 4.10 -6.52 -5.90
C MET A 174 4.67 -5.11 -5.74
N LEU A 175 4.65 -4.31 -6.81
CA LEU A 175 5.24 -2.97 -6.80
C LEU A 175 4.51 -2.02 -5.84
N PRO A 176 3.15 -1.95 -5.83
CA PRO A 176 2.41 -1.19 -4.83
C PRO A 176 2.69 -1.69 -3.41
N ALA A 177 2.63 -3.01 -3.16
CA ALA A 177 2.87 -3.58 -1.84
C ALA A 177 4.25 -3.23 -1.27
N ILE A 178 5.28 -3.12 -2.10
CA ILE A 178 6.61 -2.70 -1.66
C ILE A 178 6.66 -1.18 -1.46
N GLY A 179 6.28 -0.41 -2.48
CA GLY A 179 6.46 1.04 -2.49
C GLY A 179 5.59 1.76 -1.45
N GLU A 180 4.32 1.40 -1.37
CA GLU A 180 3.39 2.02 -0.42
C GLU A 180 3.76 1.66 1.03
N GLU A 181 4.16 0.42 1.31
CA GLU A 181 4.62 0.06 2.65
C GLU A 181 5.91 0.78 3.03
N MET A 182 6.83 1.02 2.09
CA MET A 182 8.03 1.82 2.35
C MET A 182 7.69 3.25 2.78
N ILE A 183 6.74 3.91 2.10
CA ILE A 183 6.30 5.28 2.45
C ILE A 183 5.50 5.27 3.76
N PHE A 184 4.42 4.47 3.83
CA PHE A 184 3.46 4.57 4.92
C PHE A 184 3.96 3.93 6.20
N ARG A 185 4.54 2.71 6.15
CA ARG A 185 4.99 1.98 7.36
C ARG A 185 6.47 2.22 7.64
N GLY A 186 7.30 2.26 6.59
CA GLY A 186 8.74 2.47 6.73
C GLY A 186 9.13 3.90 7.11
N ALA A 187 8.43 4.92 6.56
CA ALA A 187 8.78 6.32 6.78
C ALA A 187 7.70 7.09 7.58
N LEU A 188 6.48 7.26 7.04
CA LEU A 188 5.47 8.17 7.59
C LEU A 188 4.99 7.76 8.99
N MET A 189 4.61 6.50 9.18
CA MET A 189 4.09 6.03 10.47
C MET A 189 5.09 6.21 11.63
N PRO A 190 6.39 5.88 11.51
CA PRO A 190 7.38 6.19 12.54
C PRO A 190 7.51 7.68 12.82
N ILE A 191 7.49 8.55 11.80
CA ILE A 191 7.52 10.02 12.00
C ILE A 191 6.30 10.47 12.81
N LEU A 192 5.09 9.97 12.48
CA LEU A 192 3.87 10.28 13.22
C LEU A 192 3.90 9.76 14.67
N ILE A 193 4.48 8.58 14.90
CA ILE A 193 4.70 8.05 16.26
C ILE A 193 5.65 8.95 17.04
N LYS A 194 6.77 9.37 16.42
CA LYS A 194 7.74 10.28 17.03
C LYS A 194 7.10 11.63 17.35
N TRP A 195 6.28 12.16 16.46
CA TRP A 195 5.61 13.45 16.62
C TRP A 195 4.58 13.44 17.74
N THR A 196 3.75 12.39 17.79
CA THR A 196 2.63 12.31 18.76
C THR A 196 3.00 11.63 20.07
N GLY A 197 4.13 10.91 20.13
CA GLY A 197 4.50 10.04 21.25
C GLY A 197 3.61 8.80 21.41
N LYS A 198 2.67 8.54 20.47
CA LYS A 198 1.64 7.51 20.61
C LYS A 198 1.63 6.56 19.41
N LYS A 199 1.93 5.26 19.64
CA LYS A 199 1.96 4.23 18.58
C LYS A 199 0.62 4.09 17.86
N HIS A 200 -0.49 4.04 18.60
CA HIS A 200 -1.82 3.89 18.02
C HIS A 200 -2.21 5.08 17.14
N THR A 201 -1.90 6.31 17.56
CA THR A 201 -2.16 7.51 16.75
C THR A 201 -1.37 7.44 15.43
N GLY A 202 -0.09 7.08 15.49
CA GLY A 202 0.73 6.93 14.28
C GLY A 202 0.15 5.89 13.31
N VAL A 203 -0.30 4.74 13.82
CA VAL A 203 -0.96 3.71 12.99
C VAL A 203 -2.22 4.24 12.32
N TRP A 204 -3.15 4.79 13.10
CA TRP A 204 -4.45 5.19 12.56
C TRP A 204 -4.39 6.40 11.64
N VAL A 205 -3.54 7.40 11.95
CA VAL A 205 -3.33 8.56 11.06
C VAL A 205 -2.66 8.12 9.77
N SER A 206 -1.64 7.26 9.84
CA SER A 206 -1.00 6.71 8.63
C SER A 206 -1.99 5.89 7.80
N ALA A 207 -2.87 5.11 8.42
CA ALA A 207 -3.91 4.32 7.75
C ALA A 207 -4.97 5.20 7.07
N ALA A 208 -5.39 6.28 7.72
CA ALA A 208 -6.34 7.24 7.15
C ALA A 208 -5.73 7.96 5.94
N LEU A 209 -4.46 8.41 6.03
CA LEU A 209 -3.75 9.04 4.92
C LEU A 209 -3.51 8.06 3.76
N PHE A 210 -3.18 6.79 4.07
CA PHE A 210 -3.08 5.72 3.08
C PHE A 210 -4.37 5.54 2.29
N SER A 211 -5.50 5.48 2.98
CA SER A 211 -6.81 5.34 2.34
C SER A 211 -7.21 6.59 1.55
N ALA A 212 -7.02 7.78 2.13
CA ALA A 212 -7.37 9.05 1.50
C ALA A 212 -6.60 9.30 0.20
N MET A 213 -5.35 8.84 0.11
CA MET A 213 -4.52 9.01 -1.09
C MET A 213 -5.11 8.35 -2.34
N HIS A 214 -5.93 7.31 -2.18
CA HIS A 214 -6.59 6.64 -3.31
C HIS A 214 -7.72 7.46 -3.92
N MET A 215 -8.19 8.52 -3.25
CA MET A 215 -9.27 9.42 -3.71
C MET A 215 -10.58 8.68 -4.05
N GLN A 216 -10.83 7.54 -3.40
CA GLN A 216 -11.99 6.67 -3.62
C GLN A 216 -12.78 6.58 -2.32
N PHE A 217 -13.92 7.27 -2.26
CA PHE A 217 -14.73 7.38 -1.04
C PHE A 217 -15.39 6.06 -0.64
N TYR A 218 -15.94 5.35 -1.59
CA TYR A 218 -16.65 4.09 -1.34
C TYR A 218 -15.72 2.90 -1.02
N GLY A 219 -14.41 3.10 -1.17
CA GLY A 219 -13.39 2.19 -0.69
C GLY A 219 -12.60 2.69 0.52
N PHE A 220 -12.96 3.86 1.10
CA PHE A 220 -12.17 4.50 2.15
C PHE A 220 -12.09 3.66 3.43
N LEU A 221 -13.22 3.20 3.94
CA LEU A 221 -13.27 2.48 5.22
C LEU A 221 -12.52 1.12 5.17
N PRO A 222 -12.76 0.24 4.18
CA PRO A 222 -12.04 -1.03 4.11
C PRO A 222 -10.53 -0.82 3.93
N ARG A 223 -10.08 0.16 3.11
CA ARG A 223 -8.64 0.46 2.96
C ARG A 223 -8.02 1.04 4.21
N MET A 224 -8.73 1.89 4.95
CA MET A 224 -8.25 2.43 6.23
C MET A 224 -8.08 1.30 7.26
N MET A 225 -9.03 0.36 7.34
CA MET A 225 -8.93 -0.80 8.24
C MET A 225 -7.80 -1.74 7.83
N LEU A 226 -7.65 -2.00 6.53
CA LEU A 226 -6.47 -2.70 5.99
C LEU A 226 -5.18 -1.97 6.36
N GLY A 227 -5.15 -0.66 6.16
CA GLY A 227 -4.03 0.19 6.51
C GLY A 227 -3.64 0.08 7.99
N ALA A 228 -4.61 0.08 8.90
CA ALA A 228 -4.37 -0.11 10.32
C ALA A 228 -3.83 -1.52 10.63
N LEU A 229 -4.40 -2.56 10.02
CA LEU A 229 -3.92 -3.93 10.15
C LEU A 229 -2.44 -4.05 9.76
N LEU A 230 -2.06 -3.53 8.58
CA LEU A 230 -0.68 -3.52 8.09
C LEU A 230 0.26 -2.75 9.04
N GLY A 231 -0.21 -1.63 9.61
CA GLY A 231 0.52 -0.86 10.61
C GLY A 231 0.80 -1.66 11.89
N TYR A 232 -0.19 -2.41 12.41
CA TYR A 232 0.01 -3.27 13.58
C TYR A 232 0.91 -4.45 13.28
N LEU A 233 0.79 -5.09 12.13
CA LEU A 233 1.67 -6.16 11.69
C LEU A 233 3.13 -5.69 11.64
N PHE A 234 3.39 -4.48 11.15
CA PHE A 234 4.72 -3.87 11.18
C PHE A 234 5.21 -3.61 12.61
N LEU A 235 4.39 -3.03 13.48
CA LEU A 235 4.75 -2.77 14.87
C LEU A 235 5.10 -4.04 15.65
N TRP A 236 4.42 -5.15 15.37
CA TRP A 236 4.62 -6.40 16.11
C TRP A 236 5.78 -7.24 15.55
N SER A 237 5.92 -7.29 14.23
CA SER A 237 7.01 -8.06 13.58
C SER A 237 8.34 -7.31 13.57
N ARG A 238 8.32 -5.99 13.58
CA ARG A 238 9.48 -5.10 13.39
C ARG A 238 10.11 -5.18 12.01
N SER A 239 9.48 -5.90 11.10
CA SER A 239 9.96 -6.13 9.75
C SER A 239 8.95 -5.62 8.73
N LEU A 240 9.42 -4.79 7.79
CA LEU A 240 8.59 -4.30 6.69
C LEU A 240 8.09 -5.42 5.77
N TRP A 241 8.76 -6.58 5.78
CA TRP A 241 8.30 -7.76 5.04
C TRP A 241 6.93 -8.26 5.50
N SER A 242 6.57 -8.07 6.78
CA SER A 242 5.26 -8.50 7.30
C SER A 242 4.10 -7.76 6.60
N PRO A 243 4.01 -6.43 6.64
CA PRO A 243 2.95 -5.73 5.91
C PRO A 243 3.09 -5.87 4.40
N ILE A 244 4.32 -5.97 3.82
CA ILE A 244 4.50 -6.24 2.38
C ILE A 244 3.86 -7.57 1.99
N PHE A 245 4.08 -8.67 2.72
CA PHE A 245 3.46 -9.95 2.41
C PHE A 245 1.94 -9.90 2.54
N ALA A 246 1.40 -9.25 3.57
CA ALA A 246 -0.04 -9.09 3.73
C ALA A 246 -0.64 -8.27 2.58
N HIS A 247 -0.06 -7.12 2.26
CA HIS A 247 -0.51 -6.25 1.17
C HIS A 247 -0.40 -6.93 -0.20
N PHE A 248 0.74 -7.55 -0.47
CA PHE A 248 0.92 -8.35 -1.69
C PHE A 248 -0.12 -9.46 -1.81
N THR A 249 -0.42 -10.18 -0.73
CA THR A 249 -1.45 -11.23 -0.74
C THR A 249 -2.81 -10.67 -1.11
N ASN A 250 -3.19 -9.52 -0.55
CA ASN A 250 -4.44 -8.85 -0.88
C ASN A 250 -4.53 -8.50 -2.37
N ASN A 251 -3.52 -7.80 -2.88
CA ASN A 251 -3.52 -7.32 -4.27
C ASN A 251 -3.35 -8.47 -5.27
N ALA A 252 -2.47 -9.44 -4.96
CA ALA A 252 -2.26 -10.60 -5.84
C ALA A 252 -3.52 -11.46 -5.96
N LEU A 253 -4.27 -11.62 -4.86
CA LEU A 253 -5.53 -12.33 -4.90
C LEU A 253 -6.57 -11.61 -5.78
N ALA A 254 -6.69 -10.28 -5.65
CA ALA A 254 -7.58 -9.50 -6.50
C ALA A 254 -7.21 -9.65 -8.01
N VAL A 255 -5.92 -9.52 -8.35
CA VAL A 255 -5.44 -9.73 -9.73
C VAL A 255 -5.70 -11.16 -10.20
N PHE A 256 -5.52 -12.17 -9.33
CA PHE A 256 -5.79 -13.57 -9.65
C PHE A 256 -7.27 -13.82 -9.91
N LEU A 257 -8.16 -13.30 -9.07
CA LEU A 257 -9.61 -13.45 -9.25
C LEU A 257 -10.06 -12.79 -10.55
N LEU A 258 -9.62 -11.57 -10.87
CA LEU A 258 -9.92 -10.90 -12.12
C LEU A 258 -9.38 -11.65 -13.34
N PHE A 259 -8.23 -12.30 -13.24
CA PHE A 259 -7.70 -13.18 -14.28
C PHE A 259 -8.59 -14.42 -14.50
N MET A 260 -9.06 -15.06 -13.43
CA MET A 260 -9.97 -16.22 -13.52
C MET A 260 -11.33 -15.83 -14.10
N ILE A 261 -11.84 -14.63 -13.75
CA ILE A 261 -13.07 -14.07 -14.32
C ILE A 261 -12.89 -13.81 -15.83
N SER A 262 -11.78 -13.17 -16.24
CA SER A 262 -11.53 -12.87 -17.66
C SER A 262 -11.39 -14.13 -18.54
N ARG A 263 -11.00 -15.26 -17.96
CA ARG A 263 -10.98 -16.56 -18.63
C ARG A 263 -12.34 -17.30 -18.65
N GLY A 264 -13.31 -16.81 -17.90
CA GLY A 264 -14.60 -17.47 -17.72
C GLY A 264 -14.56 -18.69 -16.79
N ASP A 265 -13.47 -18.86 -16.03
CA ASP A 265 -13.32 -19.97 -15.06
C ASP A 265 -14.17 -19.72 -13.79
N ILE A 266 -14.52 -18.45 -13.51
CA ILE A 266 -15.30 -18.00 -12.36
C ILE A 266 -16.31 -16.93 -12.83
N SER A 267 -17.52 -16.90 -12.23
CA SER A 267 -18.53 -15.87 -12.52
C SER A 267 -18.20 -14.54 -11.79
N GLU A 268 -18.59 -13.40 -12.40
CA GLU A 268 -18.41 -12.07 -11.81
C GLU A 268 -19.17 -11.87 -10.48
N ASP A 269 -20.18 -12.70 -10.18
CA ASP A 269 -21.05 -12.57 -9.00
C ASP A 269 -20.36 -12.97 -7.67
N LEU A 270 -19.15 -13.53 -7.70
CA LEU A 270 -18.45 -14.03 -6.51
C LEU A 270 -17.90 -12.91 -5.58
N ASP A 271 -17.79 -11.69 -6.07
CA ASP A 271 -17.21 -10.57 -5.31
C ASP A 271 -18.25 -9.70 -4.58
N THR A 272 -19.54 -10.00 -4.70
CA THR A 272 -20.60 -9.19 -4.08
C THR A 272 -21.00 -9.75 -2.73
N PHE A 273 -20.64 -9.04 -1.65
CA PHE A 273 -21.24 -9.29 -0.34
C PHE A 273 -22.72 -8.88 -0.38
N THR A 274 -23.59 -9.86 -0.23
CA THR A 274 -25.03 -9.63 -0.04
C THR A 274 -25.39 -10.10 1.36
N PRO A 275 -26.01 -9.27 2.23
CA PRO A 275 -26.30 -9.65 3.63
C PRO A 275 -27.28 -10.83 3.72
N GLY A 276 -26.85 -12.02 3.35
CA GLY A 276 -27.55 -13.29 3.50
C GLY A 276 -27.02 -14.10 4.69
N THR A 277 -27.71 -15.17 5.05
CA THR A 277 -27.31 -16.02 6.17
C THR A 277 -25.90 -16.60 5.96
N SER A 278 -25.55 -17.01 4.74
CA SER A 278 -24.23 -17.55 4.39
C SER A 278 -23.12 -16.51 4.59
N ASP A 279 -23.34 -15.27 4.15
CA ASP A 279 -22.33 -14.20 4.23
C ASP A 279 -22.12 -13.75 5.67
N ILE A 280 -23.18 -13.71 6.47
CA ILE A 280 -23.08 -13.41 7.91
C ILE A 280 -22.30 -14.51 8.64
N VAL A 281 -22.55 -15.78 8.32
CA VAL A 281 -21.79 -16.90 8.89
C VAL A 281 -20.31 -16.80 8.52
N LEU A 282 -19.99 -16.55 7.24
CA LEU A 282 -18.61 -16.36 6.77
C LEU A 282 -17.95 -15.16 7.43
N LEU A 283 -18.68 -14.06 7.61
CA LEU A 283 -18.18 -12.87 8.33
C LEU A 283 -17.84 -13.20 9.79
N VAL A 284 -18.69 -13.91 10.49
CA VAL A 284 -18.45 -14.31 11.89
C VAL A 284 -17.20 -15.20 11.98
N PHE A 285 -17.08 -16.21 11.11
CA PHE A 285 -15.87 -17.05 11.03
C PHE A 285 -14.63 -16.23 10.70
N SER A 286 -14.72 -15.29 9.75
CA SER A 286 -13.64 -14.37 9.40
C SER A 286 -13.16 -13.57 10.62
N VAL A 287 -14.08 -12.93 11.33
CA VAL A 287 -13.76 -12.13 12.53
C VAL A 287 -13.12 -12.98 13.62
N ILE A 288 -13.62 -14.19 13.87
CA ILE A 288 -13.04 -15.12 14.85
C ILE A 288 -11.63 -15.56 14.42
N ALA A 289 -11.45 -15.99 13.16
CA ALA A 289 -10.16 -16.42 12.64
C ALA A 289 -9.12 -15.30 12.65
N VAL A 290 -9.48 -14.12 12.14
CA VAL A 290 -8.62 -12.93 12.15
C VAL A 290 -8.23 -12.57 13.59
N SER A 291 -9.20 -12.50 14.50
CA SER A 291 -8.92 -12.18 15.91
C SER A 291 -7.98 -13.20 16.56
N GLY A 292 -8.19 -14.49 16.29
CA GLY A 292 -7.33 -15.57 16.80
C GLY A 292 -5.89 -15.48 16.27
N ILE A 293 -5.72 -15.28 14.95
CA ILE A 293 -4.39 -15.14 14.33
C ILE A 293 -3.70 -13.87 14.85
N LEU A 294 -4.40 -12.73 14.89
CA LEU A 294 -3.84 -11.48 15.40
C LEU A 294 -3.46 -11.59 16.88
N TYR A 295 -4.26 -12.27 17.70
CA TYR A 295 -3.91 -12.53 19.09
C TYR A 295 -2.64 -13.38 19.21
N ALA A 296 -2.51 -14.44 18.41
CA ALA A 296 -1.32 -15.28 18.38
C ALA A 296 -0.06 -14.48 17.97
N LEU A 297 -0.15 -13.67 16.91
CA LEU A 297 0.94 -12.79 16.47
C LEU A 297 1.29 -11.75 17.53
N TYR A 298 0.29 -11.15 18.18
CA TYR A 298 0.50 -10.21 19.26
C TYR A 298 1.24 -10.83 20.47
N ARG A 299 0.97 -12.09 20.81
CA ARG A 299 1.64 -12.80 21.92
C ARG A 299 3.13 -13.04 21.68
N ILE A 300 3.54 -13.15 20.42
CA ILE A 300 4.93 -13.39 20.01
C ILE A 300 5.63 -12.14 19.46
N LYS A 301 4.97 -10.96 19.60
CA LYS A 301 5.51 -9.68 19.11
C LYS A 301 6.91 -9.41 19.66
N SER A 302 7.71 -8.67 18.88
CA SER A 302 8.98 -8.14 19.36
C SER A 302 8.73 -6.98 20.34
N ASN A 303 9.51 -6.94 21.41
CA ASN A 303 9.50 -5.85 22.39
C ASN A 303 10.54 -4.74 22.08
N GLU A 304 11.40 -4.96 21.10
CA GLU A 304 12.41 -3.98 20.70
C GLU A 304 11.76 -2.72 20.08
N VAL A 305 12.50 -1.61 20.00
CA VAL A 305 12.06 -0.34 19.37
C VAL A 305 12.24 -0.41 17.86
N LEU A 306 11.36 0.18 17.03
CA LEU A 306 11.57 0.29 15.59
C LEU A 306 12.87 1.04 15.29
N PRO A 307 13.70 0.58 14.32
CA PRO A 307 14.97 1.23 14.01
C PRO A 307 14.85 2.71 13.67
N SER A 308 13.77 3.10 12.99
CA SER A 308 13.45 4.48 12.65
C SER A 308 13.12 5.38 13.86
N LEU A 309 12.83 4.78 15.02
CA LEU A 309 12.59 5.49 16.29
C LEU A 309 13.83 5.53 17.19
N ILE A 310 14.92 4.86 16.85
CA ILE A 310 16.18 4.90 17.61
C ILE A 310 16.88 6.23 17.28
N PRO A 311 17.37 6.98 18.31
CA PRO A 311 18.15 8.19 18.08
C PRO A 311 19.41 7.90 17.25
N VAL A 312 19.74 8.80 16.32
CA VAL A 312 20.89 8.63 15.40
C VAL A 312 22.24 8.55 16.17
N GLU A 313 22.32 9.11 17.36
CA GLU A 313 23.51 9.07 18.21
C GLU A 313 23.83 7.66 18.73
N GLU A 314 22.80 6.84 18.98
CA GLU A 314 22.95 5.44 19.40
C GLU A 314 23.26 4.50 18.22
N GLU A 315 22.89 4.88 17.00
CA GLU A 315 23.12 4.05 15.80
C GLU A 315 24.61 3.98 15.43
N ASP A 316 25.40 5.02 15.77
CA ASP A 316 26.82 5.12 15.45
C ASP A 316 27.75 4.61 16.60
N THR A 317 27.21 4.25 17.75
CA THR A 317 27.99 3.60 18.83
C THR A 317 28.13 2.11 18.54
N PRO A 318 29.33 1.57 18.34
CA PRO A 318 29.51 0.13 18.23
C PRO A 318 29.06 -0.49 19.57
N HIS A 319 28.07 -1.37 19.53
CA HIS A 319 27.75 -2.20 20.71
C HIS A 319 29.00 -2.94 21.13
N THR A 320 29.48 -2.67 22.32
CA THR A 320 30.62 -3.38 22.91
C THR A 320 30.28 -4.87 22.99
N GLU A 321 31.27 -5.73 22.78
CA GLU A 321 31.08 -7.20 22.80
C GLU A 321 30.45 -7.69 24.12
N GLU A 322 30.56 -6.93 25.20
CA GLU A 322 29.97 -7.22 26.51
C GLU A 322 28.42 -7.15 26.53
N GLU A 323 27.80 -6.30 25.67
CA GLU A 323 26.33 -6.21 25.58
C GLU A 323 25.71 -7.34 24.76
N ARG A 324 26.51 -8.14 24.05
CA ARG A 324 26.04 -9.30 23.26
C ARG A 324 25.97 -10.60 24.05
N LEU A 325 26.51 -10.61 25.28
CA LEU A 325 26.64 -11.81 26.13
C LEU A 325 25.68 -11.81 27.33
N ASN A 326 24.86 -10.79 27.50
CA ASN A 326 23.78 -10.71 28.47
C ASN A 326 22.42 -10.67 27.73
#